data_ba47d74d6942ffa7a35865ac651405e6
#
_entry.id   ba47d74d6942ffa7a35865ac651405e6
#
_cell.length_a   1.000
_cell.length_b   1.000
_cell.length_c   1.000
_cell.angle_alpha   90.00
_cell.angle_beta   90.00
_cell.angle_gamma   90.00
#
_symmetry.space_group_name_H-M   'P 1'
#
loop_
_entity.id
_entity.type
_entity.pdbx_description
1 polymer ?
#
loop_
_entity_poly.entity_id
_entity_poly.type
_entity_poly.pdbx_seq_one_letter_code
_entity_poly.pdbx_strand_id
1 'polypeptide(L)'
;EYVKSMGISPRHPVFHSEQSDELYSIVRDMMDHNTVGVANELRRNGLLHIFLSVVAQSMPEERREETDRANQYVRRAVEFIQRNYCNPIRVTDVADYVCVNRSYLYTLFQKSLGMSPQQFLAAYRLTKAAEMLMVPHLPVESIALSCGYQDPLVFSKAFRQMKGVSSTMYRKQIQQDENRVNREHLKQVEEFISRVGRLELGGEP
;
A
#
# COMPACT_ATOMS: atom_id res chain seq x y z
N GLU A 1 4.29 13.20 2.64
CA GLU A 1 4.97 12.09 3.35
C GLU A 1 6.49 12.34 3.39
N TYR A 2 7.14 12.61 2.26
CA TYR A 2 8.59 12.88 2.17
C TYR A 2 9.04 14.05 3.06
N VAL A 3 8.29 15.16 3.10
CA VAL A 3 8.63 16.33 3.91
C VAL A 3 8.68 16.02 5.42
N LYS A 4 7.81 15.15 5.90
CA LYS A 4 7.82 14.69 7.29
C LYS A 4 9.03 13.79 7.60
N SER A 5 9.40 12.91 6.66
CA SER A 5 10.58 12.05 6.84
C SER A 5 11.89 12.83 6.85
N MET A 6 11.92 14.00 6.20
CA MET A 6 13.05 14.94 6.23
C MET A 6 13.11 15.79 7.49
N GLY A 7 12.23 15.59 8.48
CA GLY A 7 12.23 16.36 9.73
C GLY A 7 11.81 17.83 9.58
N ILE A 8 11.30 18.21 8.40
CA ILE A 8 10.74 19.54 8.15
C ILE A 8 9.34 19.58 8.76
N SER A 9 9.14 20.47 9.70
CA SER A 9 7.86 20.60 10.40
C SER A 9 7.56 22.07 10.68
N PRO A 10 6.31 22.44 11.01
CA PRO A 10 5.98 23.81 11.42
C PRO A 10 6.79 24.32 12.63
N ARG A 11 7.37 23.42 13.43
CA ARG A 11 8.25 23.78 14.57
C ARG A 11 9.69 24.05 14.15
N HIS A 12 10.12 23.51 12.98
CA HIS A 12 11.46 23.69 12.42
C HIS A 12 11.31 23.96 10.91
N PRO A 13 10.83 25.17 10.54
CA PRO A 13 10.49 25.51 9.16
C PRO A 13 11.72 25.91 8.33
N VAL A 14 12.85 26.15 8.95
CA VAL A 14 14.07 26.66 8.30
C VAL A 14 15.22 25.69 8.55
N PHE A 15 15.97 25.37 7.51
CA PHE A 15 17.26 24.71 7.62
C PHE A 15 18.24 25.35 6.63
N HIS A 16 19.53 25.29 6.94
CA HIS A 16 20.59 25.77 6.06
C HIS A 16 21.10 24.61 5.23
N SER A 17 21.26 24.85 3.92
CA SER A 17 21.85 23.90 2.99
C SER A 17 23.07 24.51 2.34
N GLU A 18 24.16 23.76 2.27
CA GLU A 18 25.35 24.14 1.50
C GLU A 18 25.06 24.13 -0.01
N GLN A 19 23.99 23.48 -0.44
CA GLN A 19 23.54 23.38 -1.84
C GLN A 19 22.46 24.40 -2.20
N SER A 20 22.44 25.56 -1.52
CA SER A 20 21.43 26.60 -1.73
C SER A 20 21.33 27.09 -3.18
N ASP A 21 22.46 27.19 -3.88
CA ASP A 21 22.50 27.64 -5.27
C ASP A 21 21.86 26.62 -6.21
N GLU A 22 22.06 25.34 -5.98
CA GLU A 22 21.41 24.24 -6.72
C GLU A 22 19.89 24.25 -6.48
N LEU A 23 19.48 24.34 -5.22
CA LEU A 23 18.07 24.44 -4.85
C LEU A 23 17.38 25.65 -5.52
N TYR A 24 18.07 26.80 -5.55
CA TYR A 24 17.57 28.00 -6.20
C TYR A 24 17.43 27.81 -7.71
N SER A 25 18.41 27.16 -8.37
CA SER A 25 18.35 26.89 -9.80
C SER A 25 17.19 25.98 -10.18
N ILE A 26 16.92 24.93 -9.36
CA ILE A 26 15.81 24.01 -9.56
C ILE A 26 14.46 24.74 -9.44
N VAL A 27 14.31 25.59 -8.41
CA VAL A 27 13.08 26.38 -8.23
C VAL A 27 12.86 27.33 -9.40
N ARG A 28 13.91 27.97 -9.91
CA ARG A 28 13.85 28.84 -11.09
C ARG A 28 13.38 28.06 -12.31
N ASP A 29 13.95 26.87 -12.60
CA ASP A 29 13.55 26.02 -13.73
C ASP A 29 12.07 25.60 -13.60
N MET A 30 11.59 25.32 -12.39
CA MET A 30 10.16 25.06 -12.13
C MET A 30 9.27 26.26 -12.48
N MET A 31 9.72 27.47 -12.16
CA MET A 31 8.97 28.69 -12.46
C MET A 31 8.97 29.02 -13.95
N ASP A 32 10.06 28.81 -14.67
CA ASP A 32 10.18 29.03 -16.11
C ASP A 32 9.26 28.10 -16.91
N HIS A 33 8.90 26.95 -16.36
CA HIS A 33 8.00 25.96 -16.96
C HIS A 33 6.57 26.00 -16.37
N ASN A 34 6.09 27.17 -15.93
CA ASN A 34 4.79 27.34 -15.26
C ASN A 34 3.58 27.42 -16.21
N THR A 35 3.74 27.14 -17.50
CA THR A 35 2.62 27.11 -18.44
C THR A 35 1.87 25.77 -18.37
N VAL A 36 0.56 25.82 -18.69
CA VAL A 36 -0.32 24.65 -18.69
C VAL A 36 0.05 23.71 -19.83
N GLY A 37 0.35 22.44 -19.51
CA GLY A 37 0.68 21.41 -20.50
C GLY A 37 1.28 20.19 -19.84
N VAL A 38 0.97 19.00 -20.39
CA VAL A 38 1.41 17.70 -19.83
C VAL A 38 2.94 17.63 -19.73
N ALA A 39 3.67 18.11 -20.74
CA ALA A 39 5.14 18.12 -20.74
C ALA A 39 5.70 18.98 -19.61
N ASN A 40 5.15 20.18 -19.39
CA ASN A 40 5.58 21.07 -18.32
C ASN A 40 5.20 20.55 -16.94
N GLU A 41 4.04 19.90 -16.81
CA GLU A 41 3.63 19.26 -15.57
C GLU A 41 4.58 18.12 -15.19
N LEU A 42 4.92 17.25 -16.14
CA LEU A 42 5.88 16.17 -15.92
C LEU A 42 7.27 16.71 -15.57
N ARG A 43 7.71 17.80 -16.24
CA ARG A 43 8.98 18.44 -15.95
C ARG A 43 9.01 19.01 -14.54
N ARG A 44 7.97 19.75 -14.12
CA ARG A 44 7.86 20.28 -12.75
C ARG A 44 7.85 19.17 -11.69
N ASN A 45 7.14 18.08 -11.95
CA ASN A 45 7.13 16.92 -11.05
C ASN A 45 8.52 16.29 -10.93
N GLY A 46 9.25 16.15 -12.03
CA GLY A 46 10.64 15.69 -12.02
C GLY A 46 11.56 16.62 -11.22
N LEU A 47 11.48 17.92 -11.47
CA LEU A 47 12.24 18.93 -10.74
C LEU A 47 11.91 18.96 -9.26
N LEU A 48 10.64 18.75 -8.87
CA LEU A 48 10.23 18.63 -7.47
C LEU A 48 10.92 17.44 -6.79
N HIS A 49 11.01 16.29 -7.47
CA HIS A 49 11.70 15.13 -6.91
C HIS A 49 13.22 15.37 -6.77
N ILE A 50 13.84 16.05 -7.74
CA ILE A 50 15.25 16.44 -7.65
C ILE A 50 15.43 17.43 -6.48
N PHE A 51 14.59 18.45 -6.35
CA PHE A 51 14.60 19.38 -5.24
C PHE A 51 14.55 18.67 -3.88
N LEU A 52 13.59 17.74 -3.71
CA LEU A 52 13.47 16.95 -2.50
C LEU A 52 14.68 16.06 -2.23
N SER A 53 15.32 15.54 -3.29
CA SER A 53 16.56 14.75 -3.18
C SER A 53 17.72 15.60 -2.64
N VAL A 54 17.91 16.80 -3.19
CA VAL A 54 18.96 17.75 -2.74
C VAL A 54 18.71 18.19 -1.29
N VAL A 55 17.45 18.49 -0.94
CA VAL A 55 17.08 18.79 0.44
C VAL A 55 17.40 17.63 1.37
N ALA A 56 17.10 16.40 0.99
CA ALA A 56 17.41 15.21 1.78
C ALA A 56 18.94 15.01 1.94
N GLN A 57 19.71 15.31 0.91
CA GLN A 57 21.18 15.24 0.95
C GLN A 57 21.79 16.34 1.84
N SER A 58 21.14 17.47 1.98
CA SER A 58 21.59 18.58 2.83
C SER A 58 21.29 18.38 4.32
N MET A 59 20.58 17.31 4.69
CA MET A 59 20.29 17.03 6.10
C MET A 59 21.57 16.62 6.85
N PRO A 60 21.72 17.03 8.15
CA PRO A 60 22.81 16.56 8.99
C PRO A 60 22.88 15.02 9.00
N GLU A 61 24.10 14.48 8.94
CA GLU A 61 24.38 13.05 8.84
C GLU A 61 23.74 12.25 10.00
N GLU A 62 23.79 12.80 11.20
CA GLU A 62 23.16 12.23 12.40
C GLU A 62 21.65 12.02 12.23
N ARG A 63 20.94 12.97 11.59
CA ARG A 63 19.51 12.85 11.31
C ARG A 63 19.20 11.82 10.20
N ARG A 64 20.09 11.70 9.21
CA ARG A 64 19.97 10.67 8.20
C ARG A 64 20.10 9.29 8.81
N GLU A 65 21.14 9.08 9.62
CA GLU A 65 21.35 7.81 10.31
C GLU A 65 20.18 7.44 11.23
N GLU A 66 19.63 8.40 11.98
CA GLU A 66 18.47 8.14 12.83
C GLU A 66 17.22 7.77 12.03
N THR A 67 16.98 8.48 10.91
CA THR A 67 15.85 8.19 10.01
C THR A 67 16.02 6.85 9.32
N ASP A 68 17.23 6.52 8.86
CA ASP A 68 17.53 5.25 8.20
C ASP A 68 17.41 4.07 9.17
N ARG A 69 17.88 4.22 10.40
CA ARG A 69 17.67 3.21 11.46
C ARG A 69 16.19 3.03 11.78
N ALA A 70 15.43 4.14 11.92
CA ALA A 70 13.99 4.09 12.16
C ALA A 70 13.26 3.35 11.04
N ASN A 71 13.57 3.67 9.78
CA ASN A 71 13.01 3.00 8.60
C ASN A 71 13.41 1.52 8.55
N GLN A 72 14.63 1.18 8.93
CA GLN A 72 15.11 -0.20 8.99
C GLN A 72 14.33 -1.02 10.04
N TYR A 73 14.06 -0.45 11.22
CA TYR A 73 13.25 -1.12 12.23
C TYR A 73 11.82 -1.37 11.73
N VAL A 74 11.18 -0.39 11.10
CA VAL A 74 9.83 -0.55 10.55
C VAL A 74 9.81 -1.62 9.47
N ARG A 75 10.76 -1.58 8.52
CA ARG A 75 10.85 -2.58 7.45
C ARG A 75 11.02 -3.99 8.00
N ARG A 76 11.96 -4.21 8.93
CA ARG A 76 12.16 -5.51 9.57
C ARG A 76 10.92 -5.99 10.33
N ALA A 77 10.22 -5.08 11.03
CA ALA A 77 8.98 -5.41 11.73
C ALA A 77 7.87 -5.80 10.77
N VAL A 78 7.71 -5.09 9.65
CA VAL A 78 6.75 -5.44 8.58
C VAL A 78 7.08 -6.80 7.98
N GLU A 79 8.33 -7.07 7.65
CA GLU A 79 8.77 -8.37 7.13
C GLU A 79 8.50 -9.52 8.12
N PHE A 80 8.74 -9.29 9.40
CA PHE A 80 8.44 -10.26 10.44
C PHE A 80 6.93 -10.57 10.50
N ILE A 81 6.09 -9.54 10.49
CA ILE A 81 4.63 -9.68 10.46
C ILE A 81 4.19 -10.46 9.22
N GLN A 82 4.72 -10.11 8.05
CA GLN A 82 4.36 -10.76 6.78
C GLN A 82 4.73 -12.25 6.76
N ARG A 83 5.83 -12.64 7.41
CA ARG A 83 6.26 -14.05 7.48
C ARG A 83 5.53 -14.85 8.57
N ASN A 84 4.99 -14.17 9.58
CA ASN A 84 4.47 -14.83 10.79
C ASN A 84 2.99 -14.52 11.06
N TYR A 85 2.26 -13.82 10.18
CA TYR A 85 0.88 -13.40 10.45
C TYR A 85 -0.09 -14.55 10.75
N CYS A 86 0.15 -15.73 10.20
CA CYS A 86 -0.64 -16.94 10.45
C CYS A 86 -0.44 -17.52 11.87
N ASN A 87 0.65 -17.16 12.53
CA ASN A 87 0.96 -17.60 13.89
C ASN A 87 0.32 -16.65 14.93
N PRO A 88 0.12 -17.07 16.18
CA PRO A 88 -0.45 -16.26 17.24
C PRO A 88 0.56 -15.23 17.79
N ILE A 89 1.20 -14.46 16.89
CA ILE A 89 2.16 -13.41 17.28
C ILE A 89 1.46 -12.21 17.93
N ARG A 90 2.17 -11.60 18.87
CA ARG A 90 1.81 -10.36 19.56
C ARG A 90 2.75 -9.24 19.14
N VAL A 91 2.37 -7.99 19.41
CA VAL A 91 3.22 -6.83 19.16
C VAL A 91 4.53 -6.88 19.95
N THR A 92 4.53 -7.53 21.11
CA THR A 92 5.76 -7.79 21.88
C THR A 92 6.76 -8.63 21.11
N ASP A 93 6.29 -9.70 20.44
CA ASP A 93 7.16 -10.57 19.66
C ASP A 93 7.80 -9.83 18.47
N VAL A 94 7.05 -8.89 17.88
CA VAL A 94 7.56 -8.01 16.82
C VAL A 94 8.62 -7.05 17.37
N ALA A 95 8.38 -6.46 18.54
CA ALA A 95 9.31 -5.53 19.18
C ALA A 95 10.61 -6.22 19.58
N ASP A 96 10.50 -7.43 20.15
CA ASP A 96 11.64 -8.27 20.56
C ASP A 96 12.48 -8.68 19.33
N TYR A 97 11.82 -9.07 18.22
CA TYR A 97 12.52 -9.41 16.97
C TYR A 97 13.35 -8.26 16.40
N VAL A 98 12.87 -7.04 16.48
CA VAL A 98 13.61 -5.86 15.98
C VAL A 98 14.49 -5.21 17.05
N CYS A 99 14.53 -5.79 18.26
CA CYS A 99 15.34 -5.33 19.40
C CYS A 99 15.01 -3.91 19.86
N VAL A 100 13.72 -3.54 19.90
CA VAL A 100 13.26 -2.25 20.41
C VAL A 100 12.15 -2.44 21.44
N ASN A 101 11.92 -1.45 22.31
CA ASN A 101 10.76 -1.52 23.19
C ASN A 101 9.44 -1.25 22.44
N ARG A 102 8.33 -1.79 22.97
CA ARG A 102 7.01 -1.69 22.38
C ARG A 102 6.53 -0.26 22.11
N SER A 103 6.86 0.67 23.03
CA SER A 103 6.44 2.08 22.90
C SER A 103 7.17 2.78 21.75
N TYR A 104 8.46 2.49 21.59
CA TYR A 104 9.24 3.01 20.49
C TYR A 104 8.78 2.43 19.14
N LEU A 105 8.53 1.12 19.08
CA LEU A 105 7.94 0.50 17.89
C LEU A 105 6.61 1.14 17.50
N TYR A 106 5.73 1.41 18.48
CA TYR A 106 4.48 2.13 18.24
C TYR A 106 4.72 3.51 17.61
N THR A 107 5.67 4.29 18.16
CA THR A 107 6.02 5.62 17.66
C THR A 107 6.55 5.55 16.22
N LEU A 108 7.40 4.56 15.91
CA LEU A 108 7.94 4.34 14.58
C LEU A 108 6.83 4.03 13.56
N PHE A 109 5.92 3.11 13.91
CA PHE A 109 4.79 2.74 13.05
C PHE A 109 3.85 3.93 12.81
N GLN A 110 3.54 4.70 13.85
CA GLN A 110 2.71 5.90 13.71
C GLN A 110 3.35 6.95 12.80
N LYS A 111 4.66 7.17 12.93
CA LYS A 111 5.39 8.13 12.09
C LYS A 111 5.47 7.68 10.64
N SER A 112 5.77 6.38 10.40
CA SER A 112 6.06 5.87 9.05
C SER A 112 4.81 5.40 8.30
N LEU A 113 3.84 4.79 8.99
CA LEU A 113 2.68 4.12 8.37
C LEU A 113 1.33 4.75 8.77
N GLY A 114 1.30 5.69 9.71
CA GLY A 114 0.07 6.33 10.19
C GLY A 114 -0.83 5.41 11.03
N MET A 115 -0.35 4.23 11.44
CA MET A 115 -1.11 3.25 12.20
C MET A 115 -0.23 2.53 13.23
N SER A 116 -0.85 1.87 14.23
CA SER A 116 -0.10 1.07 15.20
C SER A 116 0.35 -0.28 14.63
N PRO A 117 1.39 -0.95 15.21
CA PRO A 117 1.79 -2.30 14.81
C PRO A 117 0.65 -3.31 14.90
N GLN A 118 -0.22 -3.18 15.91
CA GLN A 118 -1.38 -4.06 16.08
C GLN A 118 -2.43 -3.85 14.97
N GLN A 119 -2.70 -2.60 14.59
CA GLN A 119 -3.58 -2.29 13.47
C GLN A 119 -3.01 -2.81 12.16
N PHE A 120 -1.70 -2.68 11.95
CA PHE A 120 -1.03 -3.21 10.78
C PHE A 120 -1.15 -4.74 10.69
N LEU A 121 -0.87 -5.46 11.78
CA LEU A 121 -1.02 -6.93 11.84
C LEU A 121 -2.46 -7.35 11.54
N ALA A 122 -3.46 -6.68 12.16
CA ALA A 122 -4.86 -6.98 11.92
C ALA A 122 -5.26 -6.71 10.47
N ALA A 123 -4.88 -5.57 9.91
CA ALA A 123 -5.15 -5.22 8.51
C ALA A 123 -4.51 -6.22 7.54
N TYR A 124 -3.26 -6.62 7.79
CA TYR A 124 -2.55 -7.59 6.97
C TYR A 124 -3.25 -8.96 6.99
N ARG A 125 -3.61 -9.48 8.18
CA ARG A 125 -4.37 -10.73 8.33
C ARG A 125 -5.69 -10.71 7.58
N LEU A 126 -6.46 -9.61 7.70
CA LEU A 126 -7.75 -9.47 7.03
C LEU A 126 -7.63 -9.31 5.52
N THR A 127 -6.55 -8.69 5.03
CA THR A 127 -6.25 -8.63 3.60
C THR A 127 -5.96 -10.04 3.06
N LYS A 128 -5.15 -10.83 3.76
CA LYS A 128 -4.89 -12.22 3.38
C LYS A 128 -6.14 -13.10 3.45
N ALA A 129 -7.00 -12.86 4.43
CA ALA A 129 -8.30 -13.54 4.50
C ALA A 129 -9.21 -13.18 3.31
N ALA A 130 -9.21 -11.93 2.88
CA ALA A 130 -9.98 -11.50 1.70
C ALA A 130 -9.48 -12.19 0.42
N GLU A 131 -8.16 -12.36 0.25
CA GLU A 131 -7.56 -13.13 -0.85
C GLU A 131 -8.01 -14.62 -0.80
N MET A 132 -7.98 -15.25 0.39
CA MET A 132 -8.41 -16.64 0.56
C MET A 132 -9.92 -16.83 0.34
N LEU A 133 -10.74 -15.82 0.60
CA LEU A 133 -12.18 -15.87 0.33
C LEU A 133 -12.53 -15.96 -1.16
N MET A 134 -11.61 -15.60 -2.05
CA MET A 134 -11.76 -15.79 -3.51
C MET A 134 -11.71 -17.27 -3.91
N VAL A 135 -11.09 -18.13 -3.07
CA VAL A 135 -11.06 -19.57 -3.33
C VAL A 135 -12.43 -20.17 -3.02
N PRO A 136 -13.10 -20.81 -4.02
CA PRO A 136 -14.39 -21.44 -3.81
C PRO A 136 -14.33 -22.55 -2.75
N HIS A 137 -15.38 -22.70 -1.97
CA HIS A 137 -15.58 -23.79 -1.01
C HIS A 137 -14.62 -23.83 0.20
N LEU A 138 -13.66 -22.92 0.32
CA LEU A 138 -12.78 -22.89 1.51
C LEU A 138 -13.60 -22.41 2.73
N PRO A 139 -13.71 -23.20 3.83
CA PRO A 139 -14.50 -22.81 5.00
C PRO A 139 -13.99 -21.52 5.62
N VAL A 140 -14.90 -20.61 6.00
CA VAL A 140 -14.53 -19.33 6.63
C VAL A 140 -13.76 -19.52 7.93
N GLU A 141 -14.09 -20.55 8.69
CA GLU A 141 -13.36 -20.91 9.93
C GLU A 141 -11.92 -21.31 9.63
N SER A 142 -11.69 -22.10 8.59
CA SER A 142 -10.34 -22.48 8.16
C SER A 142 -9.54 -21.26 7.71
N ILE A 143 -10.18 -20.31 7.02
CA ILE A 143 -9.55 -19.03 6.63
C ILE A 143 -9.17 -18.23 7.87
N ALA A 144 -10.06 -18.11 8.86
CA ALA A 144 -9.79 -17.38 10.09
C ALA A 144 -8.56 -17.96 10.81
N LEU A 145 -8.51 -19.28 10.98
CA LEU A 145 -7.38 -19.98 11.59
C LEU A 145 -6.08 -19.78 10.79
N SER A 146 -6.13 -19.94 9.47
CA SER A 146 -4.97 -19.74 8.59
C SER A 146 -4.44 -18.30 8.60
N CYS A 147 -5.28 -17.33 8.93
CA CYS A 147 -4.90 -15.93 9.10
C CYS A 147 -4.51 -15.57 10.56
N GLY A 148 -4.33 -16.57 11.43
CA GLY A 148 -3.85 -16.36 12.80
C GLY A 148 -4.92 -15.87 13.79
N TYR A 149 -6.21 -16.05 13.47
CA TYR A 149 -7.31 -15.83 14.41
C TYR A 149 -7.66 -17.15 15.09
N GLN A 150 -7.49 -17.22 16.40
CA GLN A 150 -7.85 -18.41 17.18
C GLN A 150 -9.35 -18.54 17.40
N ASP A 151 -10.09 -17.42 17.33
CA ASP A 151 -11.53 -17.35 17.49
C ASP A 151 -12.19 -16.81 16.20
N PRO A 152 -13.00 -17.63 15.51
CA PRO A 152 -13.74 -17.23 14.31
C PRO A 152 -14.72 -16.07 14.52
N LEU A 153 -15.23 -15.87 15.75
CA LEU A 153 -16.12 -14.75 16.07
C LEU A 153 -15.35 -13.43 16.10
N VAL A 154 -14.15 -13.43 16.67
CA VAL A 154 -13.24 -12.28 16.65
C VAL A 154 -12.86 -11.93 15.21
N PHE A 155 -12.55 -12.94 14.40
CA PHE A 155 -12.31 -12.75 12.96
C PHE A 155 -13.50 -12.11 12.26
N SER A 156 -14.69 -12.69 12.42
CA SER A 156 -15.90 -12.21 11.73
C SER A 156 -16.22 -10.76 12.07
N LYS A 157 -16.07 -10.37 13.34
CA LYS A 157 -16.25 -8.99 13.79
C LYS A 157 -15.23 -8.04 13.17
N ALA A 158 -13.94 -8.43 13.21
CA ALA A 158 -12.86 -7.63 12.65
C ALA A 158 -12.99 -7.49 11.14
N PHE A 159 -13.35 -8.57 10.43
CA PHE A 159 -13.55 -8.56 8.99
C PHE A 159 -14.69 -7.63 8.58
N ARG A 160 -15.83 -7.73 9.26
CA ARG A 160 -16.97 -6.85 9.02
C ARG A 160 -16.65 -5.38 9.30
N GLN A 161 -15.90 -5.11 10.35
CA GLN A 161 -15.46 -3.74 10.65
C GLN A 161 -14.55 -3.16 9.57
N MET A 162 -13.66 -3.97 8.99
CA MET A 162 -12.73 -3.52 7.95
C MET A 162 -13.36 -3.42 6.56
N LYS A 163 -14.21 -4.40 6.18
CA LYS A 163 -14.79 -4.50 4.83
C LYS A 163 -16.23 -3.98 4.72
N GLY A 164 -16.87 -3.64 5.83
CA GLY A 164 -18.27 -3.20 5.87
C GLY A 164 -19.30 -4.33 5.73
N VAL A 165 -18.90 -5.50 5.29
CA VAL A 165 -19.75 -6.68 5.06
C VAL A 165 -19.17 -7.93 5.71
N SER A 166 -20.01 -8.95 5.98
CA SER A 166 -19.52 -10.23 6.49
C SER A 166 -18.67 -10.96 5.47
N SER A 167 -17.75 -11.82 5.92
CA SER A 167 -16.90 -12.65 5.06
C SER A 167 -17.69 -13.49 4.06
N THR A 168 -18.84 -14.02 4.47
CA THR A 168 -19.74 -14.79 3.60
C THR A 168 -20.37 -13.91 2.51
N MET A 169 -20.80 -12.68 2.88
CA MET A 169 -21.36 -11.74 1.91
C MET A 169 -20.28 -11.25 0.94
N TYR A 170 -19.09 -10.96 1.44
CA TYR A 170 -17.93 -10.56 0.64
C TYR A 170 -17.60 -11.62 -0.42
N ARG A 171 -17.56 -12.92 -0.05
CA ARG A 171 -17.39 -14.03 -1.01
C ARG A 171 -18.47 -14.06 -2.07
N LYS A 172 -19.74 -13.90 -1.68
CA LYS A 172 -20.86 -13.88 -2.64
C LYS A 172 -20.75 -12.74 -3.64
N GLN A 173 -20.34 -11.55 -3.18
CA GLN A 173 -20.16 -10.38 -4.05
C GLN A 173 -19.07 -10.63 -5.10
N ILE A 174 -17.91 -11.16 -4.70
CA ILE A 174 -16.81 -11.47 -5.63
C ILE A 174 -17.27 -12.50 -6.66
N GLN A 175 -17.91 -13.60 -6.24
CA GLN A 175 -18.38 -14.62 -7.15
C GLN A 175 -19.43 -14.09 -8.14
N GLN A 176 -20.28 -13.16 -7.72
CA GLN A 176 -21.25 -12.52 -8.61
C GLN A 176 -20.57 -11.62 -9.64
N ASP A 177 -19.55 -10.86 -9.23
CA ASP A 177 -18.78 -9.97 -10.12
C ASP A 177 -17.98 -10.78 -11.14
N GLU A 178 -17.30 -11.86 -10.72
CA GLU A 178 -16.60 -12.78 -11.62
C GLU A 178 -17.55 -13.42 -12.65
N ASN A 179 -18.70 -13.90 -12.20
CA ASN A 179 -19.72 -14.48 -13.08
C ASN A 179 -20.33 -13.44 -14.04
N ARG A 180 -20.38 -12.17 -13.65
CA ARG A 180 -20.84 -11.09 -14.53
C ARG A 180 -19.82 -10.81 -15.62
N VAL A 181 -18.55 -10.64 -15.24
CA VAL A 181 -17.44 -10.39 -16.18
C VAL A 181 -17.30 -11.55 -17.17
N ASN A 182 -17.35 -12.79 -16.69
CA ASN A 182 -17.27 -13.96 -17.54
C ASN A 182 -18.47 -14.05 -18.55
N ARG A 183 -19.67 -13.69 -18.10
CA ARG A 183 -20.85 -13.67 -19.01
C ARG A 183 -20.75 -12.57 -20.06
N GLU A 184 -20.27 -11.39 -19.69
CA GLU A 184 -20.04 -10.30 -20.64
C GLU A 184 -18.98 -10.68 -21.68
N HIS A 185 -17.89 -11.31 -21.24
CA HIS A 185 -16.83 -11.77 -22.13
C HIS A 185 -17.33 -12.89 -23.09
N LEU A 186 -18.10 -13.86 -22.60
CA LEU A 186 -18.69 -14.89 -23.44
C LEU A 186 -19.62 -14.31 -24.49
N LYS A 187 -20.48 -13.35 -24.14
CA LYS A 187 -21.32 -12.65 -25.12
C LYS A 187 -20.52 -11.96 -26.22
N GLN A 188 -19.42 -11.27 -25.84
CA GLN A 188 -18.55 -10.62 -26.82
C GLN A 188 -17.90 -11.63 -27.78
N VAL A 189 -17.47 -12.78 -27.26
CA VAL A 189 -16.91 -13.87 -28.06
C VAL A 189 -17.98 -14.47 -29.01
N GLU A 190 -19.20 -14.75 -28.53
CA GLU A 190 -20.30 -15.23 -29.32
C GLU A 190 -20.70 -14.25 -30.44
N GLU A 191 -20.78 -12.96 -30.15
CA GLU A 191 -21.03 -11.91 -31.13
C GLU A 191 -19.90 -11.83 -32.19
N PHE A 192 -18.64 -11.97 -31.77
CA PHE A 192 -17.50 -12.01 -32.68
C PHE A 192 -17.57 -13.21 -33.62
N ILE A 193 -17.79 -14.43 -33.09
CA ILE A 193 -17.95 -15.65 -33.89
C ILE A 193 -19.11 -15.54 -34.86
N SER A 194 -20.24 -14.99 -34.42
CA SER A 194 -21.41 -14.75 -35.27
C SER A 194 -21.16 -13.77 -36.40
N ARG A 195 -20.28 -12.77 -36.19
CA ARG A 195 -19.85 -11.83 -37.25
C ARG A 195 -18.94 -12.52 -38.26
N VAL A 196 -17.95 -13.28 -37.78
CA VAL A 196 -17.02 -14.01 -38.67
C VAL A 196 -17.77 -15.05 -39.52
N GLY A 197 -18.67 -15.83 -38.92
CA GLY A 197 -19.47 -16.83 -39.67
C GLY A 197 -20.38 -16.21 -40.71
N ARG A 198 -20.84 -14.98 -40.54
CA ARG A 198 -21.62 -14.25 -41.58
C ARG A 198 -20.78 -13.73 -42.73
N LEU A 199 -19.49 -13.46 -42.49
CA LEU A 199 -18.55 -13.01 -43.52
C LEU A 199 -18.12 -14.19 -44.44
N GLU A 200 -18.05 -15.40 -43.90
CA GLU A 200 -17.69 -16.59 -44.71
C GLU A 200 -18.85 -17.14 -45.53
N LEU A 201 -20.10 -16.86 -45.18
CA LEU A 201 -21.30 -17.31 -45.92
C LEU A 201 -21.85 -16.30 -46.92
N GLY A 202 -21.27 -15.09 -46.99
CA GLY A 202 -21.67 -14.02 -47.91
C GLY A 202 -20.88 -13.94 -49.21
N GLY A 203 -20.10 -14.97 -49.52
CA GLY A 203 -19.41 -15.12 -50.79
C GLY A 203 -20.15 -16.09 -51.72
N GLU A 204 -21.15 -15.62 -52.43
CA GLU A 204 -21.72 -16.27 -53.62
C GLU A 204 -22.16 -15.24 -54.67
N PRO A 205 -22.29 -15.69 -55.92
CA PRO A 205 -21.31 -15.65 -57.00
C PRO A 205 -21.50 -14.42 -57.86
#